data_8afc27e80906dc6a5b5a2bc6ea9b7ece
#
_entry.id   8afc27e80906dc6a5b5a2bc6ea9b7ece
#
_cell.length_a   1.000
_cell.length_b   1.000
_cell.length_c   1.000
_cell.angle_alpha   90.00
_cell.angle_beta   90.00
_cell.angle_gamma   90.00
#
_symmetry.space_group_name_H-M   'P 1'
#
loop_
_entity.id
_entity.type
_entity.pdbx_description
1 polymer ?
#
loop_
_entity_poly.entity_id
_entity_poly.type
_entity_poly.pdbx_seq_one_letter_code
_entity_poly.pdbx_strand_id
1 'polypeptide(L)'
;MNRISSNYEENVQWFNDVLGAGRSCDMVCRDLYVGGRRARFWVIDGFGGDAILERMGAFWLSLQPETVQGLTEMQQFADRYVTFMEVNVSYDRDDIVTSVLMGKSLLVMEGLSGAALIDAKEYPSRSVGEPPD
;
A
#
# COMPACT_ATOMS: atom_id res chain seq x y z
N MET A 1 -23.06 -2.53 2.21
CA MET A 1 -21.85 -1.91 1.71
C MET A 1 -20.67 -2.16 2.63
N ASN A 2 -19.59 -2.66 2.12
CA ASN A 2 -18.47 -3.08 2.91
C ASN A 2 -17.38 -2.01 2.97
N ARG A 3 -17.65 -0.99 3.76
CA ARG A 3 -16.67 0.06 3.92
C ARG A 3 -15.61 -0.33 4.94
N ILE A 4 -14.39 0.12 4.74
CA ILE A 4 -13.38 -0.10 5.74
C ILE A 4 -13.69 0.73 6.97
N SER A 5 -13.18 0.28 8.09
CA SER A 5 -13.39 0.91 9.39
C SER A 5 -12.43 2.09 9.55
N SER A 6 -12.75 2.97 10.48
CA SER A 6 -11.81 4.01 10.87
C SER A 6 -10.78 3.47 11.86
N ASN A 7 -10.94 2.23 12.31
CA ASN A 7 -10.04 1.61 13.28
C ASN A 7 -8.97 0.81 12.55
N TYR A 8 -7.71 1.21 12.70
CA TYR A 8 -6.60 0.59 12.02
C TYR A 8 -6.52 -0.91 12.32
N GLU A 9 -6.67 -1.28 13.58
CA GLU A 9 -6.51 -2.67 13.98
C GLU A 9 -7.61 -3.55 13.41
N GLU A 10 -8.83 -3.04 13.36
CA GLU A 10 -9.92 -3.77 12.74
C GLU A 10 -9.65 -4.02 11.27
N ASN A 11 -9.16 -3.01 10.56
CA ASN A 11 -8.87 -3.16 9.15
C ASN A 11 -7.75 -4.16 8.92
N VAL A 12 -6.69 -4.08 9.71
CA VAL A 12 -5.58 -5.00 9.58
C VAL A 12 -6.05 -6.43 9.80
N GLN A 13 -6.85 -6.64 10.84
CA GLN A 13 -7.34 -7.97 11.14
C GLN A 13 -8.22 -8.49 10.01
N TRP A 14 -9.12 -7.65 9.51
CA TRP A 14 -10.02 -8.06 8.46
C TRP A 14 -9.27 -8.43 7.19
N PHE A 15 -8.31 -7.60 6.78
CA PHE A 15 -7.54 -7.90 5.56
C PHE A 15 -6.65 -9.12 5.75
N ASN A 16 -6.06 -9.30 6.93
CA ASN A 16 -5.29 -10.51 7.19
C ASN A 16 -6.14 -11.76 7.02
N ASP A 17 -7.36 -11.71 7.53
CA ASP A 17 -8.25 -12.87 7.44
C ASP A 17 -8.67 -13.13 6.01
N VAL A 18 -9.05 -12.10 5.29
CA VAL A 18 -9.61 -12.26 3.96
C VAL A 18 -8.54 -12.56 2.92
N LEU A 19 -7.40 -11.89 3.04
CA LEU A 19 -6.32 -12.08 2.08
C LEU A 19 -5.48 -13.32 2.37
N GLY A 20 -5.71 -13.95 3.52
CA GLY A 20 -5.02 -15.18 3.84
C GLY A 20 -3.56 -14.98 4.18
N ALA A 21 -3.24 -13.87 4.81
CA ALA A 21 -1.87 -13.63 5.22
C ALA A 21 -1.43 -14.76 6.13
N GLY A 22 -0.32 -15.37 5.79
CA GLY A 22 0.18 -16.49 6.55
C GLY A 22 -0.39 -17.84 6.14
N ARG A 23 -1.46 -17.85 5.36
CA ARG A 23 -2.04 -19.09 4.87
C ARG A 23 -1.65 -19.35 3.43
N SER A 24 -1.52 -18.28 2.66
CA SER A 24 -1.11 -18.41 1.28
C SER A 24 0.37 -18.08 1.21
N CYS A 25 1.14 -18.91 0.57
CA CYS A 25 2.56 -18.66 0.48
C CYS A 25 2.86 -17.47 -0.42
N ASP A 26 1.88 -17.00 -1.17
CA ASP A 26 2.10 -15.88 -2.09
C ASP A 26 1.88 -14.53 -1.46
N MET A 27 1.20 -14.48 -0.32
CA MET A 27 0.87 -13.19 0.30
C MET A 27 1.95 -12.81 1.31
N VAL A 28 2.57 -11.68 1.07
CA VAL A 28 3.62 -11.16 1.95
C VAL A 28 3.14 -9.88 2.61
N CYS A 29 3.39 -9.75 3.90
CA CYS A 29 2.98 -8.58 4.67
C CYS A 29 4.18 -7.96 5.33
N ARG A 30 4.17 -6.65 5.44
CA ARG A 30 5.22 -5.92 6.15
C ARG A 30 4.60 -4.86 7.03
N ASP A 31 5.08 -4.78 8.25
CA ASP A 31 4.70 -3.71 9.16
C ASP A 31 5.73 -2.60 9.06
N LEU A 32 5.25 -1.37 8.99
CA LEU A 32 6.11 -0.20 8.87
C LEU A 32 5.68 0.85 9.86
N TYR A 33 6.60 1.73 10.20
CA TYR A 33 6.28 2.94 10.95
C TYR A 33 6.62 4.12 10.08
N VAL A 34 5.61 4.91 9.76
CA VAL A 34 5.78 6.06 8.88
C VAL A 34 5.49 7.30 9.68
N GLY A 35 6.53 8.03 10.05
CA GLY A 35 6.36 9.20 10.89
C GLY A 35 5.71 8.86 12.22
N GLY A 36 6.02 7.69 12.77
CA GLY A 36 5.46 7.25 14.04
C GLY A 36 4.10 6.59 13.94
N ARG A 37 3.48 6.59 12.77
CA ARG A 37 2.19 5.92 12.58
C ARG A 37 2.42 4.49 12.14
N ARG A 38 1.63 3.58 12.66
CA ARG A 38 1.71 2.18 12.22
C ARG A 38 1.13 2.08 10.82
N ALA A 39 1.77 1.28 10.00
CA ALA A 39 1.29 1.02 8.66
C ALA A 39 1.53 -0.45 8.33
N ARG A 40 0.72 -1.00 7.45
CA ARG A 40 0.92 -2.38 7.02
C ARG A 40 0.74 -2.45 5.52
N PHE A 41 1.62 -3.21 4.91
CA PHE A 41 1.70 -3.36 3.46
C PHE A 41 1.48 -4.82 3.11
N TRP A 42 0.53 -5.07 2.20
CA TRP A 42 0.26 -6.43 1.72
C TRP A 42 0.61 -6.48 0.24
N VAL A 43 1.29 -7.53 -0.15
CA VAL A 43 1.69 -7.67 -1.54
C VAL A 43 1.69 -9.16 -1.89
N ILE A 44 1.29 -9.47 -3.13
CA ILE A 44 1.39 -10.84 -3.62
C ILE A 44 2.76 -10.99 -4.25
N ASP A 45 3.48 -12.00 -3.80
CA ASP A 45 4.83 -12.25 -4.28
C ASP A 45 4.80 -12.48 -5.80
N GLY A 46 5.75 -11.89 -6.48
CA GLY A 46 5.83 -12.04 -7.93
C GLY A 46 5.16 -10.93 -8.71
N PHE A 47 4.47 -10.01 -8.03
CA PHE A 47 3.80 -8.92 -8.73
C PHE A 47 4.49 -7.57 -8.53
N GLY A 48 5.74 -7.58 -8.13
CA GLY A 48 6.51 -6.34 -8.06
C GLY A 48 6.40 -5.55 -6.78
N GLY A 49 5.71 -6.09 -5.78
CA GLY A 49 5.57 -5.38 -4.51
C GLY A 49 6.89 -5.15 -3.81
N ASP A 50 7.84 -6.03 -3.99
CA ASP A 50 9.15 -5.85 -3.42
C ASP A 50 9.83 -4.60 -3.97
N ALA A 51 9.60 -4.31 -5.24
CA ALA A 51 10.15 -3.12 -5.86
C ALA A 51 9.57 -1.86 -5.24
N ILE A 52 8.28 -1.88 -4.91
CA ILE A 52 7.67 -0.75 -4.22
C ILE A 52 8.35 -0.53 -2.88
N LEU A 53 8.51 -1.60 -2.12
CA LEU A 53 9.14 -1.48 -0.81
C LEU A 53 10.59 -1.03 -0.92
N GLU A 54 11.28 -1.49 -1.93
CA GLU A 54 12.65 -1.07 -2.16
C GLU A 54 12.76 0.39 -2.46
N ARG A 55 11.88 0.89 -3.31
CA ARG A 55 11.95 2.27 -3.73
C ARG A 55 11.37 3.22 -2.71
N MET A 56 10.23 2.85 -2.15
CA MET A 56 9.47 3.77 -1.31
C MET A 56 9.67 3.52 0.17
N GLY A 57 10.05 2.30 0.54
CA GLY A 57 10.12 1.94 1.95
C GLY A 57 11.07 2.81 2.74
N ALA A 58 12.29 3.00 2.25
CA ALA A 58 13.26 3.81 2.95
C ALA A 58 12.79 5.26 3.05
N PHE A 59 12.17 5.76 1.98
CA PHE A 59 11.64 7.11 1.99
C PHE A 59 10.54 7.26 3.03
N TRP A 60 9.60 6.33 3.05
CA TRP A 60 8.50 6.39 4.01
C TRP A 60 9.02 6.30 5.44
N LEU A 61 10.01 5.43 5.69
CA LEU A 61 10.56 5.28 7.03
C LEU A 61 11.33 6.53 7.46
N SER A 62 11.77 7.34 6.52
CA SER A 62 12.52 8.55 6.84
C SER A 62 11.61 9.74 7.14
N LEU A 63 10.32 9.63 6.91
CA LEU A 63 9.40 10.76 7.13
C LEU A 63 9.30 11.07 8.61
N GLN A 64 9.37 12.36 8.91
CA GLN A 64 9.30 12.81 10.30
C GLN A 64 7.86 12.83 10.78
N PRO A 65 7.64 12.67 12.08
CA PRO A 65 6.27 12.73 12.61
C PRO A 65 5.55 14.02 12.24
N GLU A 66 6.25 15.13 12.23
CA GLU A 66 5.64 16.42 11.89
C GLU A 66 5.10 16.44 10.47
N THR A 67 5.75 15.69 9.59
CA THR A 67 5.37 15.65 8.18
C THR A 67 4.02 15.01 7.98
N VAL A 68 3.74 13.95 8.74
CA VAL A 68 2.51 13.18 8.54
C VAL A 68 1.45 13.43 9.59
N GLN A 69 1.79 14.20 10.63
CA GLN A 69 0.91 14.34 11.79
C GLN A 69 -0.43 15.02 11.44
N GLY A 70 -0.44 15.89 10.48
CA GLY A 70 -1.68 16.59 10.09
C GLY A 70 -2.52 15.84 9.06
N LEU A 71 -2.07 14.70 8.61
CA LEU A 71 -2.81 13.97 7.58
C LEU A 71 -3.95 13.18 8.20
N THR A 72 -5.10 13.19 7.52
CA THR A 72 -6.28 12.45 7.98
C THR A 72 -6.81 11.51 6.91
N GLU A 73 -6.36 11.67 5.66
CA GLU A 73 -6.85 10.88 4.55
C GLU A 73 -5.68 10.22 3.82
N MET A 74 -5.88 8.97 3.46
CA MET A 74 -4.86 8.27 2.69
C MET A 74 -4.57 8.98 1.36
N GLN A 75 -5.59 9.62 0.78
CA GLN A 75 -5.38 10.36 -0.46
C GLN A 75 -4.32 11.46 -0.31
N GLN A 76 -4.30 12.12 0.84
CA GLN A 76 -3.30 13.14 1.10
C GLN A 76 -1.89 12.55 1.12
N PHE A 77 -1.76 11.39 1.76
CA PHE A 77 -0.48 10.72 1.82
C PHE A 77 -0.06 10.24 0.43
N ALA A 78 -1.01 9.65 -0.29
CA ALA A 78 -0.71 9.14 -1.62
C ALA A 78 -0.27 10.25 -2.57
N ASP A 79 -0.96 11.38 -2.53
CA ASP A 79 -0.64 12.49 -3.42
C ASP A 79 0.74 13.05 -3.17
N ARG A 80 1.19 13.01 -1.94
CA ARG A 80 2.46 13.63 -1.58
C ARG A 80 3.63 12.69 -1.56
N TYR A 81 3.38 11.43 -1.17
CA TYR A 81 4.47 10.52 -0.87
C TYR A 81 4.46 9.22 -1.66
N VAL A 82 3.53 9.07 -2.60
CA VAL A 82 3.54 7.94 -3.50
C VAL A 82 3.52 8.51 -4.92
N THR A 83 4.66 9.02 -5.34
CA THR A 83 4.69 9.82 -6.55
C THR A 83 5.23 9.10 -7.76
N PHE A 84 5.87 7.98 -7.59
CA PHE A 84 6.50 7.27 -8.70
C PHE A 84 5.66 6.11 -9.22
N MET A 85 4.56 5.82 -8.58
CA MET A 85 3.74 4.68 -8.91
C MET A 85 2.32 5.12 -9.10
N GLU A 86 1.57 4.36 -9.86
CA GLU A 86 0.14 4.60 -9.92
C GLU A 86 -0.48 4.19 -8.61
N VAL A 87 -1.30 5.05 -8.04
CA VAL A 87 -1.94 4.74 -6.78
C VAL A 87 -3.36 5.26 -6.82
N ASN A 88 -4.27 4.50 -6.28
CA ASN A 88 -5.62 4.99 -6.05
C ASN A 88 -6.06 4.58 -4.66
N VAL A 89 -7.00 5.32 -4.12
CA VAL A 89 -7.46 5.11 -2.76
C VAL A 89 -8.88 4.58 -2.82
N SER A 90 -9.17 3.56 -2.05
CA SER A 90 -10.49 2.98 -2.00
C SER A 90 -10.93 2.84 -0.56
N TYR A 91 -12.23 2.90 -0.35
CA TYR A 91 -12.85 2.74 0.96
C TYR A 91 -13.72 1.49 1.01
N ASP A 92 -13.84 0.78 -0.10
CA ASP A 92 -14.70 -0.38 -0.21
C ASP A 92 -13.86 -1.65 -0.09
N ARG A 93 -14.17 -2.46 0.92
CA ARG A 93 -13.41 -3.68 1.18
C ARG A 93 -13.39 -4.62 -0.01
N ASP A 94 -14.52 -4.76 -0.69
CA ASP A 94 -14.58 -5.70 -1.81
C ASP A 94 -13.71 -5.23 -2.97
N ASP A 95 -13.73 -3.94 -3.24
CA ASP A 95 -12.91 -3.36 -4.28
C ASP A 95 -11.43 -3.52 -3.95
N ILE A 96 -11.09 -3.29 -2.69
CA ILE A 96 -9.70 -3.41 -2.24
C ILE A 96 -9.21 -4.84 -2.41
N VAL A 97 -10.00 -5.81 -1.97
CA VAL A 97 -9.59 -7.21 -2.07
C VAL A 97 -9.43 -7.61 -3.52
N THR A 98 -10.38 -7.23 -4.36
CA THR A 98 -10.31 -7.54 -5.78
C THR A 98 -9.03 -6.97 -6.40
N SER A 99 -8.72 -5.73 -6.06
CA SER A 99 -7.53 -5.08 -6.60
C SER A 99 -6.24 -5.78 -6.17
N VAL A 100 -6.19 -6.21 -4.92
CA VAL A 100 -5.01 -6.93 -4.43
C VAL A 100 -4.86 -8.26 -5.16
N LEU A 101 -5.98 -8.97 -5.35
CA LEU A 101 -5.92 -10.24 -6.04
C LEU A 101 -5.55 -10.08 -7.51
N MET A 102 -5.71 -8.89 -8.04
CA MET A 102 -5.29 -8.58 -9.41
C MET A 102 -3.85 -8.09 -9.47
N GLY A 103 -3.16 -8.06 -8.36
CA GLY A 103 -1.74 -7.76 -8.34
C GLY A 103 -1.34 -6.44 -7.74
N LYS A 104 -2.30 -5.63 -7.29
CA LYS A 104 -1.94 -4.36 -6.67
C LYS A 104 -1.53 -4.59 -5.22
N SER A 105 -0.71 -3.68 -4.72
CA SER A 105 -0.27 -3.73 -3.33
C SER A 105 -1.14 -2.85 -2.48
N LEU A 106 -1.40 -3.27 -1.26
CA LEU A 106 -2.30 -2.58 -0.35
C LEU A 106 -1.51 -1.95 0.78
N LEU A 107 -1.78 -0.68 1.04
CA LEU A 107 -1.18 0.03 2.16
C LEU A 107 -2.29 0.62 3.01
N VAL A 108 -2.26 0.29 4.31
CA VAL A 108 -3.17 0.85 5.30
C VAL A 108 -2.33 1.52 6.36
N MET A 109 -2.75 2.68 6.82
CA MET A 109 -1.98 3.44 7.78
C MET A 109 -2.86 3.96 8.89
N GLU A 110 -2.36 3.90 10.10
CA GLU A 110 -3.08 4.35 11.28
C GLU A 110 -3.40 5.83 11.16
N GLY A 111 -4.66 6.17 11.42
CA GLY A 111 -5.08 7.57 11.40
C GLY A 111 -5.43 8.11 10.04
N LEU A 112 -5.28 7.34 8.97
CA LEU A 112 -5.64 7.79 7.63
C LEU A 112 -6.84 7.01 7.13
N SER A 113 -7.86 7.73 6.69
CA SER A 113 -9.05 7.09 6.12
C SER A 113 -8.75 6.62 4.71
N GLY A 114 -9.22 5.42 4.39
CA GLY A 114 -9.02 4.85 3.06
C GLY A 114 -7.80 3.97 3.01
N ALA A 115 -7.70 3.19 1.96
CA ALA A 115 -6.58 2.29 1.75
C ALA A 115 -5.96 2.61 0.39
N ALA A 116 -4.65 2.60 0.32
CA ALA A 116 -3.94 2.89 -0.91
C ALA A 116 -3.70 1.60 -1.67
N LEU A 117 -4.04 1.60 -2.95
CA LEU A 117 -3.79 0.48 -3.85
C LEU A 117 -2.73 0.95 -4.82
N ILE A 118 -1.55 0.38 -4.71
CA ILE A 118 -0.38 0.83 -5.45
C ILE A 118 -0.07 -0.18 -6.54
N ASP A 119 -0.03 0.30 -7.78
CA ASP A 119 0.24 -0.56 -8.90
C ASP A 119 1.74 -0.60 -9.14
N ALA A 120 2.30 -1.76 -8.89
CA ALA A 120 3.73 -1.97 -9.00
C ALA A 120 4.16 -2.45 -10.36
N LYS A 121 3.22 -2.50 -11.32
CA LYS A 121 3.61 -2.97 -12.61
C LYS A 121 4.75 -2.16 -13.14
N GLU A 122 5.68 -2.90 -13.66
CA GLU A 122 6.80 -2.27 -14.25
C GLU A 122 6.38 -1.42 -15.38
N TYR A 123 6.76 -0.21 -15.40
CA TYR A 123 6.54 0.56 -16.58
C TYR A 123 7.58 0.10 -17.56
N PRO A 124 7.14 -0.16 -18.74
CA PRO A 124 8.06 -0.66 -19.74
C PRO A 124 9.17 0.30 -19.95
N SER A 125 9.04 1.28 -19.32
CA SER A 125 10.14 2.10 -19.36
C SER A 125 11.31 1.44 -18.93
N ARG A 126 11.10 0.62 -18.51
CA ARG A 126 12.13 0.10 -18.30
C ARG A 126 12.72 -0.21 -19.32
N SER A 127 12.25 -0.10 -19.81
CA SER A 127 12.49 -0.41 -20.72
C SER A 127 13.00 0.19 -21.48
N VAL A 128 12.77 0.44 -20.90
CA VAL A 128 13.12 0.82 -21.53
C VAL A 128 13.94 1.17 -21.96
N GLY A 129 13.95 1.07 -21.70
CA GLY A 129 14.53 1.21 -22.15
C GLY A 129 15.12 1.31 -22.82
N GLU A 130 14.90 1.12 -22.84
CA GLU A 130 15.30 1.08 -23.53
C GLU A 130 15.51 1.45 -24.40
N PRO A 131 15.49 1.69 -24.67
CA PRO A 131 15.66 1.96 -25.53
C PRO A 131 16.02 2.08 -26.17
N PRO A 132 15.90 2.11 -26.46
CA PRO A 132 16.16 2.16 -27.07
C PRO A 132 16.61 2.37 -27.66
N ASP A 133 16.48 2.29 -27.52
CA ASP A 133 16.80 2.46 -28.05
C ASP A 133 17.22 2.64 -28.55
#